data_4c6dd196cae4d6a9593df27da4f26783
#
_entry.id   4c6dd196cae4d6a9593df27da4f26783
#
_cell.length_a   1.000
_cell.length_b   1.000
_cell.length_c   1.000
_cell.angle_alpha   90.00
_cell.angle_beta   90.00
_cell.angle_gamma   90.00
#
_symmetry.space_group_name_H-M   'P 1'
#
loop_
_entity.id
_entity.type
_entity.pdbx_description
1 polymer ?
#
loop_
_entity_poly.entity_id
_entity_poly.type
_entity_poly.pdbx_seq_one_letter_code
_entity_poly.pdbx_strand_id
1 'polypeptide(L)'
;MTAQDVLKVAAAEIGYCEKKSNSQLDDKTANAGSNNYTKYARDLYKAGYWNGNKNGYDWCTTFVAWCFWMAAGKNKDKAIEVQPYGSLGASCKYETGYYKKLNRFFSDPVVGDQAFFTRGHTGLVEAFDGKKLTLIEGNSNNKVERRTYSFPNEIFSGFGRPFYTAASVPKEEPKPVETFLQYKGKVTSTNGLNVRTGNSTSYKKLGALKYNTVVTILGEKAGWGRINYNGKDGWCCLNWIKKV
;
A
#
# COMPACT_ATOMS: atom_id res chain seq x y z
N MET A 1 10.98 -9.93 -7.57
CA MET A 1 9.60 -10.00 -7.02
C MET A 1 9.14 -8.58 -6.72
N THR A 2 7.94 -8.23 -7.15
CA THR A 2 7.35 -6.91 -6.99
C THR A 2 6.29 -6.93 -5.87
N ALA A 3 5.87 -5.75 -5.40
CA ALA A 3 4.75 -5.65 -4.45
C ALA A 3 3.48 -6.28 -5.04
N GLN A 4 3.24 -6.09 -6.34
CA GLN A 4 2.05 -6.61 -7.02
C GLN A 4 2.02 -8.14 -7.05
N ASP A 5 3.18 -8.81 -7.18
CA ASP A 5 3.25 -10.28 -7.12
C ASP A 5 2.77 -10.80 -5.77
N VAL A 6 3.20 -10.17 -4.67
CA VAL A 6 2.81 -10.54 -3.31
C VAL A 6 1.34 -10.22 -3.04
N LEU A 7 0.87 -9.05 -3.44
CA LEU A 7 -0.53 -8.62 -3.26
C LEU A 7 -1.51 -9.48 -4.04
N LYS A 8 -1.13 -9.94 -5.25
CA LYS A 8 -1.92 -10.88 -6.04
C LYS A 8 -2.13 -12.21 -5.29
N VAL A 9 -1.07 -12.72 -4.66
CA VAL A 9 -1.17 -13.92 -3.81
C VAL A 9 -2.09 -13.66 -2.62
N ALA A 10 -1.89 -12.56 -1.89
CA ALA A 10 -2.70 -12.23 -0.72
C ALA A 10 -4.19 -12.07 -1.07
N ALA A 11 -4.49 -11.37 -2.17
CA ALA A 11 -5.87 -11.15 -2.64
C ALA A 11 -6.57 -12.47 -3.03
N ALA A 12 -5.83 -13.42 -3.61
CA ALA A 12 -6.36 -14.73 -3.94
C ALA A 12 -6.76 -15.56 -2.71
N GLU A 13 -6.26 -15.23 -1.53
CA GLU A 13 -6.56 -15.92 -0.27
C GLU A 13 -7.77 -15.33 0.50
N ILE A 14 -8.30 -14.18 0.09
CA ILE A 14 -9.47 -13.57 0.77
C ILE A 14 -10.61 -14.57 0.87
N GLY A 15 -11.16 -14.67 2.09
CA GLY A 15 -12.19 -15.64 2.46
C GLY A 15 -11.66 -16.97 3.00
N TYR A 16 -10.35 -17.17 3.05
CA TYR A 16 -9.79 -18.33 3.74
C TYR A 16 -10.04 -18.23 5.25
N CYS A 17 -10.69 -19.25 5.82
CA CYS A 17 -10.95 -19.38 7.27
C CYS A 17 -9.94 -20.33 7.89
N GLU A 18 -9.44 -19.99 9.09
CA GLU A 18 -8.66 -20.94 9.88
C GLU A 18 -9.49 -22.18 10.25
N LYS A 19 -8.81 -23.25 10.63
CA LYS A 19 -9.43 -24.56 10.83
C LYS A 19 -9.46 -24.96 12.31
N LYS A 20 -10.45 -25.79 12.67
CA LYS A 20 -10.57 -26.42 13.98
C LYS A 20 -9.42 -27.38 14.28
N SER A 21 -8.82 -27.96 13.23
CA SER A 21 -7.81 -29.01 13.34
C SER A 21 -6.92 -29.04 12.10
N ASN A 22 -5.87 -29.86 12.14
CA ASN A 22 -4.96 -30.07 11.00
C ASN A 22 -5.59 -30.89 9.86
N SER A 23 -6.83 -30.57 9.49
CA SER A 23 -7.60 -31.25 8.45
C SER A 23 -8.19 -30.23 7.48
N GLN A 24 -8.30 -30.60 6.20
CA GLN A 24 -8.87 -29.78 5.13
C GLN A 24 -8.22 -28.38 5.01
N LEU A 25 -6.91 -28.29 5.27
CA LEU A 25 -6.19 -27.01 5.30
C LEU A 25 -6.20 -26.30 3.95
N ASP A 26 -6.32 -27.01 2.83
CA ASP A 26 -6.27 -26.45 1.48
C ASP A 26 -7.62 -25.89 1.01
N ASP A 27 -8.72 -26.32 1.60
CA ASP A 27 -10.04 -25.75 1.32
C ASP A 27 -10.20 -24.40 2.05
N LYS A 28 -10.82 -23.42 1.41
CA LYS A 28 -10.94 -22.10 2.01
C LYS A 28 -11.88 -22.05 3.22
N THR A 29 -12.95 -22.82 3.22
CA THR A 29 -14.06 -22.68 4.18
C THR A 29 -14.34 -23.95 4.96
N ALA A 30 -14.03 -25.12 4.42
CA ALA A 30 -14.25 -26.39 5.10
C ALA A 30 -13.48 -26.45 6.43
N ASN A 31 -14.03 -27.17 7.42
CA ASN A 31 -13.46 -27.31 8.76
C ASN A 31 -13.13 -25.96 9.46
N ALA A 32 -13.86 -24.88 9.14
CA ALA A 32 -13.65 -23.57 9.74
C ALA A 32 -13.81 -23.60 11.26
N GLY A 33 -12.99 -22.85 11.97
CA GLY A 33 -12.96 -22.79 13.43
C GLY A 33 -12.15 -21.64 13.97
N SER A 34 -11.65 -21.80 15.19
CA SER A 34 -10.90 -20.80 15.93
C SER A 34 -9.66 -21.37 16.63
N ASN A 35 -9.04 -22.41 16.04
CA ASN A 35 -7.90 -23.09 16.63
C ASN A 35 -6.57 -22.80 15.91
N ASN A 36 -6.54 -21.77 15.07
CA ASN A 36 -5.34 -21.28 14.38
C ASN A 36 -4.63 -22.32 13.49
N TYR A 37 -5.33 -23.35 12.99
CA TYR A 37 -4.76 -24.27 12.01
C TYR A 37 -4.90 -23.68 10.62
N THR A 38 -3.78 -23.58 9.88
CA THR A 38 -3.76 -23.01 8.53
C THR A 38 -2.82 -23.77 7.60
N LYS A 39 -3.11 -23.73 6.29
CA LYS A 39 -2.16 -24.19 5.28
C LYS A 39 -0.86 -23.36 5.31
N TYR A 40 -0.94 -22.08 5.66
CA TYR A 40 0.20 -21.16 5.72
C TYR A 40 1.27 -21.67 6.70
N ALA A 41 0.86 -22.02 7.92
CA ALA A 41 1.77 -22.56 8.93
C ALA A 41 2.34 -23.92 8.52
N ARG A 42 1.50 -24.83 7.96
CA ARG A 42 1.95 -26.12 7.42
C ARG A 42 3.00 -25.97 6.35
N ASP A 43 2.74 -25.10 5.35
CA ASP A 43 3.59 -24.95 4.18
C ASP A 43 4.94 -24.33 4.53
N LEU A 44 4.93 -23.28 5.35
CA LEU A 44 6.16 -22.63 5.79
C LEU A 44 7.00 -23.52 6.71
N TYR A 45 6.36 -24.36 7.55
CA TYR A 45 7.08 -25.38 8.30
C TYR A 45 7.80 -26.37 7.39
N LYS A 46 7.10 -26.89 6.37
CA LYS A 46 7.70 -27.79 5.37
C LYS A 46 8.82 -27.11 4.57
N ALA A 47 8.72 -25.81 4.34
CA ALA A 47 9.74 -25.02 3.66
C ALA A 47 10.92 -24.62 4.57
N GLY A 48 10.94 -25.07 5.83
CA GLY A 48 12.01 -24.78 6.79
C GLY A 48 12.03 -23.34 7.28
N TYR A 49 10.87 -22.65 7.30
CA TYR A 49 10.74 -21.40 8.02
C TYR A 49 10.71 -21.69 9.52
N TRP A 50 11.37 -20.83 10.28
CA TRP A 50 11.42 -20.85 11.74
C TRP A 50 11.84 -22.20 12.36
N ASN A 51 11.83 -22.26 13.69
CA ASN A 51 12.30 -23.41 14.46
C ASN A 51 11.20 -24.42 14.82
N GLY A 52 10.03 -24.36 14.18
CA GLY A 52 8.93 -25.29 14.44
C GLY A 52 7.63 -24.91 13.73
N ASN A 53 6.67 -25.83 13.81
CA ASN A 53 5.33 -25.63 13.25
C ASN A 53 4.62 -24.49 14.00
N LYS A 54 3.92 -23.63 13.27
CA LYS A 54 3.17 -22.49 13.80
C LYS A 54 1.65 -22.69 13.76
N ASN A 55 1.16 -23.89 13.49
CA ASN A 55 -0.25 -24.23 13.71
C ASN A 55 -0.61 -24.14 15.21
N GLY A 56 -1.79 -23.62 15.50
CA GLY A 56 -2.25 -23.36 16.86
C GLY A 56 -1.81 -22.01 17.44
N TYR A 57 -1.11 -21.19 16.67
CA TYR A 57 -0.69 -19.83 17.04
C TYR A 57 -1.30 -18.78 16.12
N ASP A 58 -1.38 -17.54 16.60
CA ASP A 58 -1.78 -16.40 15.77
C ASP A 58 -0.98 -16.37 14.46
N TRP A 59 -1.68 -16.24 13.34
CA TRP A 59 -1.09 -16.49 12.03
C TRP A 59 -1.06 -15.27 11.10
N CYS A 60 -1.24 -14.04 11.63
CA CYS A 60 -1.16 -12.84 10.80
C CYS A 60 0.22 -12.67 10.13
N THR A 61 1.32 -12.83 10.88
CA THR A 61 2.69 -12.81 10.34
C THR A 61 2.98 -14.02 9.45
N THR A 62 2.47 -15.18 9.84
CA THR A 62 2.61 -16.43 9.05
C THR A 62 1.95 -16.28 7.68
N PHE A 63 0.77 -15.65 7.61
CA PHE A 63 0.10 -15.34 6.35
C PHE A 63 0.94 -14.42 5.47
N VAL A 64 1.46 -13.32 6.03
CA VAL A 64 2.30 -12.39 5.27
C VAL A 64 3.53 -13.11 4.73
N ALA A 65 4.27 -13.85 5.55
CA ALA A 65 5.44 -14.60 5.10
C ALA A 65 5.11 -15.65 4.02
N TRP A 66 3.96 -16.30 4.13
CA TRP A 66 3.49 -17.24 3.11
C TRP A 66 3.20 -16.55 1.77
N CYS A 67 2.65 -15.34 1.80
CA CYS A 67 2.43 -14.56 0.56
C CYS A 67 3.75 -14.26 -0.16
N PHE A 68 4.81 -13.89 0.57
CA PHE A 68 6.14 -13.68 0.00
C PHE A 68 6.73 -14.99 -0.55
N TRP A 69 6.61 -16.08 0.20
CA TRP A 69 7.09 -17.40 -0.23
C TRP A 69 6.40 -17.88 -1.50
N MET A 70 5.10 -17.75 -1.60
CA MET A 70 4.33 -18.09 -2.80
C MET A 70 4.70 -17.22 -3.99
N ALA A 71 4.80 -15.90 -3.79
CA ALA A 71 5.21 -14.95 -4.83
C ALA A 71 6.66 -15.20 -5.31
N ALA A 72 7.51 -15.76 -4.46
CA ALA A 72 8.86 -16.20 -4.80
C ALA A 72 8.91 -17.59 -5.51
N GLY A 73 7.76 -18.13 -5.91
CA GLY A 73 7.68 -19.46 -6.52
C GLY A 73 8.00 -20.60 -5.54
N LYS A 74 7.62 -20.44 -4.27
CA LYS A 74 7.89 -21.36 -3.16
C LYS A 74 9.38 -21.52 -2.84
N ASN A 75 10.17 -20.51 -3.14
CA ASN A 75 11.60 -20.47 -2.84
C ASN A 75 11.83 -19.56 -1.62
N LYS A 76 12.27 -20.16 -0.50
CA LYS A 76 12.50 -19.47 0.76
C LYS A 76 13.57 -18.39 0.63
N ASP A 77 14.71 -18.70 -0.01
CA ASP A 77 15.85 -17.79 -0.10
C ASP A 77 15.48 -16.53 -0.87
N LYS A 78 14.77 -16.69 -2.00
CA LYS A 78 14.24 -15.54 -2.77
C LYS A 78 13.19 -14.74 -1.99
N ALA A 79 12.40 -15.38 -1.15
CA ALA A 79 11.37 -14.68 -0.35
C ALA A 79 12.03 -13.81 0.74
N ILE A 80 13.03 -14.35 1.45
CA ILE A 80 13.72 -13.64 2.54
C ILE A 80 14.71 -12.57 2.05
N GLU A 81 15.11 -12.59 0.77
CA GLU A 81 15.82 -11.47 0.13
C GLU A 81 14.92 -10.22 0.05
N VAL A 82 13.61 -10.40 -0.03
CA VAL A 82 12.63 -9.31 -0.19
C VAL A 82 11.97 -8.95 1.13
N GLN A 83 11.44 -9.93 1.87
CA GLN A 83 10.89 -9.71 3.21
C GLN A 83 11.98 -9.91 4.26
N PRO A 84 12.32 -8.89 5.06
CA PRO A 84 13.24 -9.07 6.19
C PRO A 84 12.82 -10.24 7.08
N TYR A 85 13.75 -11.14 7.36
CA TYR A 85 13.49 -12.41 8.02
C TYR A 85 14.48 -12.66 9.15
N GLY A 86 14.02 -13.41 10.15
CA GLY A 86 14.86 -13.98 11.19
C GLY A 86 14.27 -15.27 11.75
N SER A 87 15.13 -16.13 12.29
CA SER A 87 14.78 -17.49 12.73
C SER A 87 13.94 -17.55 14.03
N LEU A 88 13.75 -16.42 14.72
CA LEU A 88 13.10 -16.39 16.04
C LEU A 88 11.60 -16.70 16.02
N GLY A 89 10.97 -16.67 14.85
CA GLY A 89 9.58 -17.09 14.69
C GLY A 89 8.64 -16.02 14.16
N ALA A 90 7.40 -16.44 13.90
CA ALA A 90 6.32 -15.63 13.38
C ALA A 90 5.74 -14.72 14.47
N SER A 91 6.27 -13.52 14.63
CA SER A 91 5.80 -12.55 15.63
C SER A 91 5.94 -11.12 15.08
N CYS A 92 4.90 -10.31 15.23
CA CYS A 92 4.94 -8.89 14.87
C CYS A 92 6.10 -8.16 15.55
N LYS A 93 6.42 -8.50 16.80
CA LYS A 93 7.55 -7.92 17.53
C LYS A 93 8.88 -8.21 16.85
N TYR A 94 9.12 -9.45 16.44
CA TYR A 94 10.36 -9.83 15.78
C TYR A 94 10.46 -9.22 14.39
N GLU A 95 9.40 -9.29 13.59
CA GLU A 95 9.38 -8.74 12.24
C GLU A 95 9.57 -7.22 12.24
N THR A 96 8.90 -6.49 13.13
CA THR A 96 9.13 -5.06 13.33
C THR A 96 10.61 -4.78 13.66
N GLY A 97 11.24 -5.62 14.48
CA GLY A 97 12.65 -5.54 14.84
C GLY A 97 13.57 -5.72 13.62
N TYR A 98 13.26 -6.64 12.73
CA TYR A 98 14.04 -6.86 11.50
C TYR A 98 13.96 -5.67 10.56
N TYR A 99 12.78 -5.10 10.33
CA TYR A 99 12.63 -3.89 9.53
C TYR A 99 13.37 -2.69 10.14
N LYS A 100 13.27 -2.49 11.46
CA LYS A 100 13.97 -1.40 12.16
C LYS A 100 15.48 -1.52 12.06
N LYS A 101 16.02 -2.73 12.26
CA LYS A 101 17.46 -3.00 12.15
C LYS A 101 18.03 -2.67 10.76
N LEU A 102 17.21 -2.78 9.72
CA LEU A 102 17.59 -2.50 8.34
C LEU A 102 17.22 -1.08 7.88
N ASN A 103 16.76 -0.20 8.78
CA ASN A 103 16.23 1.14 8.47
C ASN A 103 15.10 1.11 7.42
N ARG A 104 14.25 0.09 7.48
CA ARG A 104 13.12 -0.14 6.57
C ARG A 104 11.77 -0.04 7.27
N PHE A 105 11.68 0.67 8.39
CA PHE A 105 10.45 0.90 9.15
C PHE A 105 10.08 2.38 9.12
N PHE A 106 8.90 2.71 8.62
CA PHE A 106 8.47 4.07 8.29
C PHE A 106 7.15 4.43 8.98
N SER A 107 6.86 5.75 9.10
CA SER A 107 5.58 6.28 9.56
C SER A 107 4.52 6.31 8.45
N ASP A 108 4.95 6.43 7.19
CA ASP A 108 4.07 6.61 6.04
C ASP A 108 3.95 5.34 5.21
N PRO A 109 2.70 4.89 4.90
CA PRO A 109 2.46 3.68 4.15
C PRO A 109 2.75 3.86 2.65
N VAL A 110 3.26 2.79 2.05
CA VAL A 110 3.35 2.62 0.59
C VAL A 110 2.72 1.28 0.22
N VAL A 111 2.10 1.18 -0.95
CA VAL A 111 1.54 -0.08 -1.45
C VAL A 111 2.61 -1.18 -1.47
N GLY A 112 2.30 -2.31 -0.89
CA GLY A 112 3.21 -3.43 -0.68
C GLY A 112 3.92 -3.43 0.68
N ASP A 113 3.85 -2.35 1.47
CA ASP A 113 4.39 -2.36 2.83
C ASP A 113 3.66 -3.37 3.71
N GLN A 114 4.34 -3.90 4.70
CA GLN A 114 3.75 -4.65 5.80
C GLN A 114 3.35 -3.67 6.91
N ALA A 115 2.05 -3.47 7.11
CA ALA A 115 1.52 -2.63 8.17
C ALA A 115 1.59 -3.36 9.51
N PHE A 116 2.04 -2.68 10.56
CA PHE A 116 2.08 -3.20 11.93
C PHE A 116 1.17 -2.39 12.83
N PHE A 117 0.34 -3.09 13.58
CA PHE A 117 -0.58 -2.51 14.56
C PHE A 117 0.05 -2.46 15.95
N THR A 118 -0.31 -1.47 16.73
CA THR A 118 0.12 -1.32 18.15
C THR A 118 -0.29 -2.52 19.01
N ARG A 119 -1.41 -3.16 18.68
CA ARG A 119 -1.93 -4.35 19.37
C ARG A 119 -1.26 -5.67 18.98
N GLY A 120 -0.20 -5.65 18.16
CA GLY A 120 0.51 -6.87 17.75
C GLY A 120 -0.16 -7.63 16.62
N HIS A 121 -0.70 -6.92 15.63
CA HIS A 121 -1.28 -7.46 14.41
C HIS A 121 -0.57 -6.93 13.17
N THR A 122 -0.74 -7.56 12.01
CA THR A 122 -0.11 -7.14 10.75
C THR A 122 -0.95 -7.53 9.53
N GLY A 123 -0.75 -6.79 8.44
CA GLY A 123 -1.32 -7.06 7.12
C GLY A 123 -0.49 -6.39 6.02
N LEU A 124 -0.84 -6.64 4.78
CA LEU A 124 -0.19 -6.06 3.59
C LEU A 124 -0.97 -4.84 3.10
N VAL A 125 -0.29 -3.74 2.84
CA VAL A 125 -0.88 -2.53 2.27
C VAL A 125 -1.23 -2.79 0.81
N GLU A 126 -2.51 -2.88 0.50
CA GLU A 126 -3.04 -3.09 -0.85
C GLU A 126 -3.26 -1.77 -1.59
N ALA A 127 -3.76 -0.75 -0.89
CA ALA A 127 -4.01 0.56 -1.48
C ALA A 127 -3.88 1.68 -0.43
N PHE A 128 -3.45 2.85 -0.90
CA PHE A 128 -3.40 4.06 -0.09
C PHE A 128 -3.66 5.29 -0.97
N ASP A 129 -4.64 6.12 -0.60
CA ASP A 129 -5.04 7.33 -1.32
C ASP A 129 -4.66 8.63 -0.60
N GLY A 130 -3.88 8.54 0.48
CA GLY A 130 -3.50 9.65 1.35
C GLY A 130 -4.46 9.88 2.53
N LYS A 131 -5.62 9.20 2.57
CA LYS A 131 -6.63 9.31 3.64
C LYS A 131 -7.18 7.95 4.07
N LYS A 132 -7.26 7.00 3.15
CA LYS A 132 -7.75 5.64 3.38
C LYS A 132 -6.66 4.65 3.07
N LEU A 133 -6.43 3.76 4.00
CA LEU A 133 -5.46 2.69 3.93
C LEU A 133 -6.21 1.36 3.86
N THR A 134 -6.07 0.64 2.75
CA THR A 134 -6.67 -0.69 2.58
C THR A 134 -5.60 -1.75 2.73
N LEU A 135 -5.88 -2.72 3.60
CA LEU A 135 -5.00 -3.84 3.92
C LEU A 135 -5.66 -5.17 3.54
N ILE A 136 -4.82 -6.17 3.23
CA ILE A 136 -5.20 -7.58 3.25
C ILE A 136 -4.54 -8.20 4.47
N GLU A 137 -5.36 -8.74 5.37
CA GLU A 137 -4.96 -9.22 6.69
C GLU A 137 -5.25 -10.70 6.85
N GLY A 138 -4.28 -11.47 7.34
CA GLY A 138 -4.51 -12.81 7.86
C GLY A 138 -4.84 -12.75 9.36
N ASN A 139 -5.58 -13.73 9.85
CA ASN A 139 -6.04 -13.80 11.23
C ASN A 139 -6.85 -12.56 11.68
N SER A 140 -7.59 -11.98 10.76
CA SER A 140 -8.58 -10.94 11.04
C SER A 140 -9.94 -11.62 11.12
N ASN A 141 -10.55 -11.66 12.32
CA ASN A 141 -11.78 -12.44 12.58
C ASN A 141 -11.65 -13.92 12.13
N ASN A 142 -10.53 -14.57 12.44
CA ASN A 142 -10.22 -15.97 12.09
C ASN A 142 -10.18 -16.29 10.59
N LYS A 143 -9.95 -15.28 9.75
CA LYS A 143 -9.92 -15.42 8.27
C LYS A 143 -8.94 -14.45 7.61
N VAL A 144 -8.76 -14.62 6.30
CA VAL A 144 -8.14 -13.60 5.45
C VAL A 144 -9.22 -12.66 4.96
N GLU A 145 -9.05 -11.37 5.24
CA GLU A 145 -10.01 -10.37 4.79
C GLU A 145 -9.34 -9.05 4.35
N ARG A 146 -10.08 -8.27 3.56
CA ARG A 146 -9.71 -6.90 3.21
C ARG A 146 -10.36 -5.94 4.17
N ARG A 147 -9.56 -5.03 4.73
CA ARG A 147 -10.06 -3.98 5.64
C ARG A 147 -9.54 -2.61 5.24
N THR A 148 -10.37 -1.60 5.44
CA THR A 148 -10.02 -0.21 5.15
C THR A 148 -10.08 0.62 6.42
N TYR A 149 -9.06 1.45 6.61
CA TYR A 149 -8.86 2.31 7.77
C TYR A 149 -8.70 3.76 7.34
N SER A 150 -9.11 4.71 8.18
CA SER A 150 -8.71 6.09 8.00
C SER A 150 -7.21 6.23 8.30
N PHE A 151 -6.53 7.14 7.63
CA PHE A 151 -5.11 7.44 7.88
C PHE A 151 -4.91 8.97 7.91
N PRO A 152 -4.10 9.54 8.84
CA PRO A 152 -3.36 8.82 9.89
C PRO A 152 -4.25 8.18 10.95
N ASN A 153 -3.74 7.13 11.63
CA ASN A 153 -4.47 6.41 12.67
C ASN A 153 -3.48 5.82 13.68
N GLU A 154 -3.70 6.08 14.96
CA GLU A 154 -2.84 5.67 16.08
C GLU A 154 -2.82 4.15 16.34
N ILE A 155 -3.72 3.41 15.69
CA ILE A 155 -3.70 1.95 15.77
C ILE A 155 -2.48 1.34 15.07
N PHE A 156 -1.82 2.09 14.16
CA PHE A 156 -0.62 1.64 13.48
C PHE A 156 0.63 2.06 14.22
N SER A 157 1.55 1.12 14.46
CA SER A 157 2.88 1.40 14.99
C SER A 157 3.88 1.80 13.90
N GLY A 158 3.57 1.51 12.64
CA GLY A 158 4.35 1.86 11.47
C GLY A 158 4.30 0.79 10.37
N PHE A 159 5.14 0.97 9.35
CA PHE A 159 5.13 0.22 8.10
C PHE A 159 6.52 -0.30 7.77
N GLY A 160 6.65 -1.61 7.69
CA GLY A 160 7.87 -2.28 7.22
C GLY A 160 7.88 -2.32 5.70
N ARG A 161 8.92 -1.80 5.07
CA ARG A 161 9.05 -1.74 3.60
C ARG A 161 9.97 -2.82 3.08
N PRO A 162 9.42 -3.86 2.40
CA PRO A 162 10.21 -4.94 1.82
C PRO A 162 11.17 -4.44 0.72
N PHE A 163 12.16 -5.25 0.39
CA PHE A 163 13.13 -4.99 -0.69
C PHE A 163 12.60 -5.48 -2.04
N TYR A 164 11.45 -4.99 -2.44
CA TYR A 164 10.96 -5.30 -3.78
C TYR A 164 11.96 -4.85 -4.83
N THR A 165 12.19 -5.69 -5.84
CA THR A 165 12.78 -5.18 -7.08
C THR A 165 11.82 -4.12 -7.61
N ALA A 166 12.36 -2.98 -8.06
CA ALA A 166 11.54 -2.05 -8.83
C ALA A 166 10.78 -2.90 -9.84
N ALA A 167 9.46 -2.82 -9.82
CA ALA A 167 8.71 -3.38 -10.94
C ALA A 167 9.44 -2.85 -12.17
N SER A 168 9.98 -3.73 -13.02
CA SER A 168 9.93 -3.42 -14.44
C SER A 168 8.47 -3.08 -14.61
N VAL A 169 8.18 -1.77 -14.66
CA VAL A 169 6.82 -1.29 -14.84
C VAL A 169 6.30 -2.22 -15.90
N PRO A 170 5.30 -3.08 -15.66
CA PRO A 170 4.58 -3.63 -16.77
C PRO A 170 4.25 -2.33 -17.48
N LYS A 171 4.73 -2.14 -18.71
CA LYS A 171 4.16 -1.14 -19.54
C LYS A 171 2.68 -1.44 -19.39
N GLU A 172 2.03 -0.74 -18.46
CA GLU A 172 0.59 -0.60 -18.51
C GLU A 172 0.44 -0.25 -19.97
N GLU A 173 -0.18 -1.15 -20.74
CA GLU A 173 -0.64 -0.71 -22.06
C GLU A 173 -1.31 0.59 -21.73
N PRO A 174 -0.80 1.73 -22.24
CA PRO A 174 -1.27 2.99 -21.76
C PRO A 174 -2.78 2.90 -21.92
N LYS A 175 -3.52 2.86 -20.78
CA LYS A 175 -4.88 3.38 -20.81
C LYS A 175 -4.72 4.65 -21.62
N PRO A 176 -5.46 4.83 -22.75
CA PRO A 176 -5.20 5.96 -23.60
C PRO A 176 -4.97 7.13 -22.67
N VAL A 177 -3.73 7.60 -22.58
CA VAL A 177 -3.45 8.81 -21.86
C VAL A 177 -4.31 9.75 -22.67
N GLU A 178 -5.46 10.17 -22.09
CA GLU A 178 -6.09 11.37 -22.57
C GLU A 178 -4.97 12.37 -22.48
N THR A 179 -4.31 12.55 -23.62
CA THR A 179 -3.22 13.50 -23.76
C THR A 179 -3.90 14.81 -23.47
N PHE A 180 -3.76 15.28 -22.23
CA PHE A 180 -4.33 16.55 -21.84
C PHE A 180 -3.71 17.57 -22.81
N LEU A 181 -4.49 18.00 -23.79
CA LEU A 181 -4.07 19.01 -24.75
C LEU A 181 -3.87 20.28 -23.94
N GLN A 182 -2.60 20.59 -23.66
CA GLN A 182 -2.23 21.81 -22.97
C GLN A 182 -2.84 22.99 -23.72
N TYR A 183 -3.39 23.92 -22.98
CA TYR A 183 -3.98 25.11 -23.57
C TYR A 183 -3.57 26.37 -22.81
N LYS A 184 -3.65 27.50 -23.47
CA LYS A 184 -3.46 28.81 -22.83
C LYS A 184 -4.75 29.25 -22.15
N GLY A 185 -4.64 29.70 -20.94
CA GLY A 185 -5.74 30.25 -20.14
C GLY A 185 -5.39 31.64 -19.63
N LYS A 186 -6.33 32.55 -19.73
CA LYS A 186 -6.20 33.95 -19.30
C LYS A 186 -6.93 34.20 -17.99
N VAL A 187 -6.26 34.82 -17.02
CA VAL A 187 -6.85 35.14 -15.70
C VAL A 187 -7.92 36.21 -15.87
N THR A 188 -9.12 35.91 -15.37
CA THR A 188 -10.31 36.79 -15.43
C THR A 188 -10.63 37.51 -14.12
N SER A 189 -10.02 37.09 -13.01
CA SER A 189 -10.20 37.76 -11.70
C SER A 189 -9.43 39.09 -11.67
N THR A 190 -10.13 40.20 -11.46
CA THR A 190 -9.54 41.54 -11.31
C THR A 190 -8.68 41.70 -10.07
N ASN A 191 -8.96 40.90 -9.02
CA ASN A 191 -8.18 40.86 -7.79
C ASN A 191 -6.97 39.92 -7.85
N GLY A 192 -6.69 39.38 -9.04
CA GLY A 192 -5.67 38.36 -9.25
C GLY A 192 -6.15 36.95 -8.87
N LEU A 193 -5.30 35.94 -9.12
CA LEU A 193 -5.61 34.53 -8.92
C LEU A 193 -4.51 33.84 -8.12
N ASN A 194 -4.84 33.34 -6.94
CA ASN A 194 -3.87 32.64 -6.10
C ASN A 194 -3.36 31.36 -6.77
N VAL A 195 -2.04 31.15 -6.69
CA VAL A 195 -1.36 29.90 -7.06
C VAL A 195 -0.97 29.17 -5.77
N ARG A 196 -1.25 27.87 -5.71
CA ARG A 196 -1.05 27.03 -4.53
C ARG A 196 -0.22 25.79 -4.84
N THR A 197 0.28 25.11 -3.80
CA THR A 197 1.06 23.87 -3.94
C THR A 197 0.21 22.66 -4.32
N GLY A 198 -1.11 22.78 -4.36
CA GLY A 198 -2.04 21.69 -4.71
C GLY A 198 -3.43 22.21 -5.11
N ASN A 199 -4.28 21.31 -5.51
CA ASN A 199 -5.57 21.54 -6.17
C ASN A 199 -6.73 21.77 -5.20
N SER A 200 -6.52 22.56 -4.15
CA SER A 200 -7.59 23.06 -3.26
C SER A 200 -7.17 24.34 -2.52
N THR A 201 -8.12 25.01 -1.88
CA THR A 201 -7.88 26.22 -1.07
C THR A 201 -7.12 25.95 0.22
N SER A 202 -7.06 24.70 0.68
CA SER A 202 -6.32 24.28 1.89
C SER A 202 -4.80 24.21 1.66
N TYR A 203 -4.35 24.12 0.42
CA TYR A 203 -2.92 24.07 0.12
C TYR A 203 -2.25 25.44 0.25
N LYS A 204 -0.96 25.40 0.64
CA LYS A 204 -0.13 26.59 0.83
C LYS A 204 -0.11 27.46 -0.42
N LYS A 205 -0.28 28.77 -0.26
CA LYS A 205 -0.14 29.76 -1.33
C LYS A 205 1.33 29.91 -1.71
N LEU A 206 1.62 29.82 -3.02
CA LEU A 206 2.94 30.07 -3.63
C LEU A 206 3.08 31.54 -4.07
N GLY A 207 1.96 32.14 -4.48
CA GLY A 207 1.89 33.50 -4.98
C GLY A 207 0.55 33.77 -5.65
N ALA A 208 0.51 34.75 -6.57
CA ALA A 208 -0.69 35.08 -7.32
C ALA A 208 -0.35 35.52 -8.76
N LEU A 209 -1.25 35.22 -9.67
CA LEU A 209 -1.26 35.71 -11.04
C LEU A 209 -2.06 37.03 -11.10
N LYS A 210 -1.59 37.99 -11.85
CA LYS A 210 -2.32 39.25 -12.08
C LYS A 210 -3.48 39.04 -13.07
N TYR A 211 -4.48 39.93 -13.00
CA TYR A 211 -5.53 40.03 -14.01
C TYR A 211 -4.93 40.09 -15.44
N ASN A 212 -5.57 39.43 -16.40
CA ASN A 212 -5.12 39.30 -17.78
C ASN A 212 -3.82 38.49 -18.00
N THR A 213 -3.17 37.96 -16.98
CA THR A 213 -2.02 37.07 -17.19
C THR A 213 -2.46 35.81 -17.96
N VAL A 214 -1.69 35.47 -19.00
CA VAL A 214 -1.88 34.24 -19.77
C VAL A 214 -0.90 33.21 -19.26
N VAL A 215 -1.41 32.01 -18.89
CA VAL A 215 -0.63 30.86 -18.41
C VAL A 215 -0.95 29.64 -19.27
N THR A 216 -0.02 28.71 -19.34
CA THR A 216 -0.29 27.39 -19.95
C THR A 216 -0.84 26.45 -18.90
N ILE A 217 -2.04 25.92 -19.11
CA ILE A 217 -2.62 24.85 -18.28
C ILE A 217 -2.03 23.53 -18.75
N LEU A 218 -1.28 22.88 -17.85
CA LEU A 218 -0.52 21.65 -18.09
C LEU A 218 -1.30 20.39 -17.68
N GLY A 219 -2.44 20.56 -17.03
CA GLY A 219 -3.31 19.49 -16.54
C GLY A 219 -4.43 20.05 -15.69
N GLU A 220 -5.50 19.29 -15.51
CA GLU A 220 -6.66 19.67 -14.70
C GLU A 220 -6.97 18.58 -13.67
N LYS A 221 -7.40 19.01 -12.47
CA LYS A 221 -7.90 18.12 -11.45
C LYS A 221 -8.88 18.86 -10.53
N ALA A 222 -10.10 18.33 -10.40
CA ALA A 222 -11.12 18.83 -9.49
C ALA A 222 -11.37 20.36 -9.59
N GLY A 223 -11.44 20.91 -10.82
CA GLY A 223 -11.67 22.34 -11.07
C GLY A 223 -10.42 23.23 -10.88
N TRP A 224 -9.24 22.63 -10.74
CA TRP A 224 -7.96 23.32 -10.64
C TRP A 224 -7.07 22.99 -11.84
N GLY A 225 -6.39 24.03 -12.37
CA GLY A 225 -5.41 23.90 -13.45
C GLY A 225 -3.98 23.87 -12.89
N ARG A 226 -3.19 22.89 -13.31
CA ARG A 226 -1.75 22.83 -13.04
C ARG A 226 -1.00 23.74 -14.02
N ILE A 227 -0.10 24.53 -13.50
CA ILE A 227 0.73 25.47 -14.26
C ILE A 227 2.18 25.41 -13.79
N ASN A 228 3.11 25.86 -14.63
CA ASN A 228 4.45 26.19 -14.15
C ASN A 228 4.42 27.62 -13.56
N TYR A 229 4.72 27.75 -12.28
CA TYR A 229 4.80 29.01 -11.58
C TYR A 229 6.22 29.23 -11.06
N ASN A 230 6.98 30.09 -11.73
CA ASN A 230 8.39 30.37 -11.39
C ASN A 230 9.26 29.10 -11.27
N GLY A 231 9.14 28.19 -12.23
CA GLY A 231 9.91 26.95 -12.25
C GLY A 231 9.40 25.82 -11.33
N LYS A 232 8.26 26.02 -10.64
CA LYS A 232 7.64 25.05 -9.73
C LYS A 232 6.23 24.69 -10.22
N ASP A 233 5.79 23.49 -9.92
CA ASP A 233 4.40 23.10 -10.09
C ASP A 233 3.50 23.95 -9.17
N GLY A 234 2.53 24.61 -9.77
CA GLY A 234 1.53 25.42 -9.08
C GLY A 234 0.12 25.07 -9.58
N TRP A 235 -0.88 25.33 -8.74
CA TRP A 235 -2.28 25.09 -9.04
C TRP A 235 -3.10 26.35 -8.88
N CYS A 236 -3.94 26.68 -9.88
CA CYS A 236 -4.86 27.80 -9.86
C CYS A 236 -6.29 27.33 -10.14
N CYS A 237 -7.28 28.01 -9.56
CA CYS A 237 -8.70 27.66 -9.74
C CYS A 237 -9.16 28.03 -11.16
N LEU A 238 -9.70 27.05 -11.89
CA LEU A 238 -10.14 27.21 -13.28
C LEU A 238 -11.39 28.09 -13.45
N ASN A 239 -12.18 28.30 -12.40
CA ASN A 239 -13.33 29.21 -12.43
C ASN A 239 -12.91 30.66 -12.80
N TRP A 240 -11.64 30.99 -12.63
CA TRP A 240 -11.06 32.30 -12.93
C TRP A 240 -10.09 32.26 -14.12
N ILE A 241 -10.20 31.26 -14.97
CA ILE A 241 -9.39 31.08 -16.18
C ILE A 241 -10.31 30.99 -17.38
N LYS A 242 -10.12 31.86 -18.35
CA LYS A 242 -10.77 31.78 -19.67
C LYS A 242 -9.78 31.20 -20.67
N LYS A 243 -10.15 30.11 -21.34
CA LYS A 243 -9.35 29.53 -22.43
C LYS A 243 -9.18 30.52 -23.57
N VAL A 244 -7.97 30.67 -24.09
CA VAL A 244 -7.58 31.57 -25.17
C VAL A 244 -6.70 30.87 -26.20
#